data_e8eaa063b11e5d81592f7ed5540d0a3f
#
_entry.id   e8eaa063b11e5d81592f7ed5540d0a3f
#
_cell.length_a   1.000
_cell.length_b   1.000
_cell.length_c   1.000
_cell.angle_alpha   90.00
_cell.angle_beta   90.00
_cell.angle_gamma   90.00
#
_symmetry.space_group_name_H-M   'P 1'
#
loop_
_entity.id
_entity.type
_entity.pdbx_description
1 polymer ?
#
loop_
_entity_poly.entity_id
_entity_poly.type
_entity_poly.pdbx_seq_one_letter_code
_entity_poly.pdbx_strand_id
1 'polypeptide(L)'
;MLPQRVYAKIDLDAICRNIKNAMDKVGKETKVMAIIKTDAYGHGAVPVAKALSEIGCYAFGVATAKEAVVLRKSGIKNPILILGYVFPQDYDDLINYEIMHAVFEYHTAKALSDEAVKLGKTAKIHIKLDTGMGRIGMQPTDESIEEIKKIYSLPNIEINGIFTH
;
A
#
# COMPACT_ATOMS: atom_id res chain seq x y z
N MET A 1 34.12 14.10 2.72
CA MET A 1 33.02 13.73 3.63
C MET A 1 33.65 13.47 5.00
N LEU A 2 33.23 14.17 6.06
CA LEU A 2 33.76 13.91 7.41
C LEU A 2 33.34 12.51 7.85
N PRO A 3 34.19 11.70 8.47
CA PRO A 3 33.84 10.37 8.94
C PRO A 3 32.71 10.48 9.99
N GLN A 4 31.60 9.81 9.75
CA GLN A 4 30.52 9.75 10.73
C GLN A 4 30.97 8.88 11.91
N ARG A 5 30.69 9.36 13.11
CA ARG A 5 31.11 8.71 14.36
C ARG A 5 30.31 7.41 14.63
N VAL A 6 29.08 7.35 14.12
CA VAL A 6 28.19 6.19 14.21
C VAL A 6 27.39 6.11 12.90
N TYR A 7 27.25 4.91 12.33
CA TYR A 7 26.45 4.66 11.16
C TYR A 7 25.87 3.23 11.19
N ALA A 8 24.73 3.05 10.51
CA ALA A 8 24.18 1.73 10.21
C ALA A 8 24.51 1.39 8.73
N LYS A 9 25.13 0.24 8.51
CA LYS A 9 25.39 -0.28 7.16
C LYS A 9 24.25 -1.24 6.78
N ILE A 10 23.49 -0.88 5.73
CA ILE A 10 22.39 -1.71 5.21
C ILE A 10 22.92 -2.58 4.07
N ASP A 11 22.70 -3.89 4.19
CA ASP A 11 23.01 -4.89 3.15
C ASP A 11 21.77 -5.13 2.28
N LEU A 12 21.68 -4.44 1.14
CA LEU A 12 20.57 -4.59 0.21
C LEU A 12 20.53 -5.98 -0.44
N ASP A 13 21.68 -6.63 -0.63
CA ASP A 13 21.74 -7.98 -1.19
C ASP A 13 21.10 -9.00 -0.22
N ALA A 14 21.32 -8.82 1.08
CA ALA A 14 20.66 -9.65 2.09
C ALA A 14 19.14 -9.48 2.06
N ILE A 15 18.66 -8.23 1.94
CA ILE A 15 17.22 -7.95 1.80
C ILE A 15 16.67 -8.59 0.52
N CYS A 16 17.36 -8.46 -0.61
CA CYS A 16 16.96 -9.08 -1.87
C CYS A 16 16.92 -10.61 -1.76
N ARG A 17 17.94 -11.24 -1.14
CA ARG A 17 17.94 -12.70 -0.91
C ARG A 17 16.74 -13.14 -0.07
N ASN A 18 16.40 -12.40 0.99
CA ASN A 18 15.26 -12.74 1.83
C ASN A 18 13.94 -12.68 1.07
N ILE A 19 13.72 -11.65 0.24
CA ILE A 19 12.52 -11.53 -0.58
C ILE A 19 12.48 -12.61 -1.67
N LYS A 20 13.61 -12.92 -2.35
CA LYS A 20 13.68 -14.03 -3.30
C LYS A 20 13.30 -15.36 -2.65
N ASN A 21 13.83 -15.66 -1.47
CA ASN A 21 13.48 -16.87 -0.72
C ASN A 21 11.98 -16.93 -0.40
N ALA A 22 11.35 -15.79 -0.05
CA ALA A 22 9.92 -15.73 0.17
C ALA A 22 9.14 -15.99 -1.13
N MET A 23 9.54 -15.37 -2.25
CA MET A 23 8.92 -15.57 -3.58
C MET A 23 9.03 -17.03 -4.02
N ASP A 24 10.18 -17.65 -3.86
CA ASP A 24 10.40 -19.06 -4.21
C ASP A 24 9.52 -19.99 -3.37
N LYS A 25 9.39 -19.67 -2.07
CA LYS A 25 8.61 -20.49 -1.12
C LYS A 25 7.11 -20.44 -1.38
N VAL A 26 6.56 -19.28 -1.79
CA VAL A 26 5.13 -19.14 -2.07
C VAL A 26 4.75 -19.56 -3.49
N GLY A 27 5.74 -19.72 -4.38
CA GLY A 27 5.54 -20.17 -5.75
C GLY A 27 5.04 -19.09 -6.70
N LYS A 28 4.89 -19.46 -7.98
CA LYS A 28 4.62 -18.51 -9.08
C LYS A 28 3.21 -17.91 -9.07
N GLU A 29 2.25 -18.61 -8.48
CA GLU A 29 0.84 -18.18 -8.43
C GLU A 29 0.59 -17.11 -7.36
N THR A 30 1.50 -16.96 -6.40
CA THR A 30 1.39 -15.99 -5.31
C THR A 30 2.38 -14.86 -5.49
N LYS A 31 1.89 -13.63 -5.43
CA LYS A 31 2.72 -12.43 -5.54
C LYS A 31 3.14 -11.93 -4.16
N VAL A 32 4.38 -11.46 -4.03
CA VAL A 32 4.90 -10.91 -2.78
C VAL A 32 4.80 -9.39 -2.79
N MET A 33 4.18 -8.83 -1.74
CA MET A 33 4.19 -7.41 -1.43
C MET A 33 5.15 -7.16 -0.27
N ALA A 34 6.20 -6.40 -0.50
CA ALA A 34 7.14 -6.03 0.56
C ALA A 34 6.62 -4.85 1.38
N ILE A 35 6.58 -5.01 2.70
CA ILE A 35 6.18 -3.93 3.61
C ILE A 35 7.39 -3.07 3.95
N ILE A 36 7.41 -1.84 3.46
CA ILE A 36 8.54 -0.90 3.57
C ILE A 36 8.15 0.43 4.23
N LYS A 37 7.13 0.40 5.08
CA LYS A 37 6.72 1.55 5.88
C LYS A 37 7.82 2.00 6.85
N THR A 38 7.70 3.21 7.38
CA THR A 38 8.64 3.79 8.36
C THR A 38 10.08 3.76 7.82
N ASP A 39 10.24 4.27 6.59
CA ASP A 39 11.50 4.26 5.85
C ASP A 39 12.14 2.86 5.74
N ALA A 40 11.32 1.85 5.37
CA ALA A 40 11.67 0.43 5.37
C ALA A 40 12.22 -0.02 6.74
N TYR A 41 11.52 0.37 7.82
CA TYR A 41 11.95 0.10 9.20
C TYR A 41 13.37 0.64 9.49
N GLY A 42 13.71 1.80 8.94
CA GLY A 42 15.01 2.44 9.09
C GLY A 42 16.09 1.96 8.12
N HIS A 43 15.74 1.13 7.14
CA HIS A 43 16.70 0.63 6.12
C HIS A 43 16.79 1.52 4.88
N GLY A 44 15.95 2.57 4.79
CA GLY A 44 15.85 3.43 3.62
C GLY A 44 14.85 2.90 2.58
N ALA A 45 13.62 3.44 2.58
CA ALA A 45 12.53 2.91 1.73
C ALA A 45 12.85 2.99 0.23
N VAL A 46 13.42 4.10 -0.24
CA VAL A 46 13.72 4.29 -1.66
C VAL A 46 14.78 3.31 -2.18
N PRO A 47 15.99 3.19 -1.56
CA PRO A 47 16.97 2.21 -2.03
C PRO A 47 16.47 0.77 -1.93
N VAL A 48 15.75 0.42 -0.85
CA VAL A 48 15.13 -0.91 -0.69
C VAL A 48 14.11 -1.16 -1.79
N ALA A 49 13.18 -0.23 -2.05
CA ALA A 49 12.18 -0.39 -3.11
C ALA A 49 12.80 -0.55 -4.50
N LYS A 50 13.85 0.22 -4.83
CA LYS A 50 14.57 0.09 -6.11
C LYS A 50 15.18 -1.31 -6.25
N ALA A 51 15.96 -1.76 -5.27
CA ALA A 51 16.59 -3.07 -5.28
C ALA A 51 15.57 -4.21 -5.38
N LEU A 52 14.46 -4.11 -4.64
CA LEU A 52 13.38 -5.11 -4.68
C LEU A 52 12.60 -5.07 -6.00
N SER A 53 12.44 -3.92 -6.64
CA SER A 53 11.82 -3.81 -7.97
C SER A 53 12.64 -4.55 -9.03
N GLU A 54 13.97 -4.43 -8.99
CA GLU A 54 14.91 -5.09 -9.92
C GLU A 54 14.83 -6.62 -9.85
N ILE A 55 14.52 -7.17 -8.69
CA ILE A 55 14.35 -8.62 -8.52
C ILE A 55 12.93 -9.12 -8.75
N GLY A 56 11.99 -8.25 -9.16
CA GLY A 56 10.63 -8.62 -9.50
C GLY A 56 9.65 -8.68 -8.30
N CYS A 57 9.93 -8.03 -7.18
CA CYS A 57 8.95 -7.86 -6.12
C CYS A 57 7.70 -7.18 -6.69
N TYR A 58 6.52 -7.74 -6.44
CA TYR A 58 5.29 -7.28 -7.09
C TYR A 58 4.86 -5.89 -6.65
N ALA A 59 4.80 -5.64 -5.35
CA ALA A 59 4.20 -4.43 -4.79
C ALA A 59 4.87 -4.00 -3.48
N PHE A 60 4.53 -2.80 -3.02
CA PHE A 60 5.01 -2.26 -1.75
C PHE A 60 3.85 -1.83 -0.85
N GLY A 61 3.95 -2.16 0.45
CA GLY A 61 3.03 -1.69 1.48
C GLY A 61 3.68 -0.62 2.36
N VAL A 62 2.99 0.50 2.53
CA VAL A 62 3.43 1.65 3.34
C VAL A 62 2.37 2.05 4.37
N ALA A 63 2.68 2.96 5.29
CA ALA A 63 1.75 3.38 6.33
C ALA A 63 1.00 4.67 5.99
N THR A 64 1.60 5.58 5.23
CA THR A 64 1.09 6.94 5.01
C THR A 64 1.13 7.36 3.54
N ALA A 65 0.29 8.35 3.19
CA ALA A 65 0.30 8.98 1.87
C ALA A 65 1.68 9.57 1.54
N LYS A 66 2.33 10.22 2.50
CA LYS A 66 3.65 10.83 2.32
C LYS A 66 4.72 9.79 1.93
N GLU A 67 4.76 8.64 2.59
CA GLU A 67 5.67 7.55 2.22
C GLU A 67 5.43 7.06 0.79
N ALA A 68 4.17 6.86 0.41
CA ALA A 68 3.80 6.42 -0.92
C ALA A 68 4.20 7.43 -2.01
N VAL A 69 3.94 8.73 -1.79
CA VAL A 69 4.30 9.81 -2.72
C VAL A 69 5.82 9.91 -2.88
N VAL A 70 6.60 9.76 -1.81
CA VAL A 70 8.08 9.74 -1.88
C VAL A 70 8.57 8.61 -2.79
N LEU A 71 8.00 7.41 -2.68
CA LEU A 71 8.34 6.29 -3.55
C LEU A 71 7.99 6.59 -5.01
N ARG A 72 6.80 7.12 -5.29
CA ARG A 72 6.41 7.51 -6.66
C ARG A 72 7.33 8.55 -7.26
N LYS A 73 7.62 9.63 -6.51
CA LYS A 73 8.55 10.69 -6.96
C LYS A 73 9.98 10.18 -7.17
N SER A 74 10.36 9.09 -6.50
CA SER A 74 11.66 8.42 -6.68
C SER A 74 11.69 7.43 -7.87
N GLY A 75 10.59 7.34 -8.64
CA GLY A 75 10.51 6.55 -9.88
C GLY A 75 10.01 5.11 -9.69
N ILE A 76 9.55 4.73 -8.51
CA ILE A 76 8.97 3.39 -8.27
C ILE A 76 7.66 3.26 -9.04
N LYS A 77 7.54 2.24 -9.89
CA LYS A 77 6.37 1.95 -10.73
C LYS A 77 5.47 0.83 -10.18
N ASN A 78 6.01 -0.01 -9.30
CA ASN A 78 5.28 -1.10 -8.68
C ASN A 78 3.99 -0.61 -8.01
N PRO A 79 2.94 -1.42 -7.88
CA PRO A 79 1.77 -1.10 -7.06
C PRO A 79 2.18 -0.72 -5.63
N ILE A 80 1.55 0.33 -5.09
CA ILE A 80 1.78 0.78 -3.70
C ILE A 80 0.44 0.78 -2.98
N LEU A 81 0.38 0.12 -1.83
CA LEU A 81 -0.79 0.07 -0.95
C LEU A 81 -0.49 0.77 0.37
N ILE A 82 -1.30 1.76 0.73
CA ILE A 82 -1.30 2.33 2.08
C ILE A 82 -2.16 1.43 2.96
N LEU A 83 -1.53 0.87 4.01
CA LEU A 83 -2.13 -0.13 4.90
C LEU A 83 -2.99 0.47 6.02
N GLY A 84 -2.84 1.77 6.26
CA GLY A 84 -3.50 2.52 7.30
C GLY A 84 -4.60 3.45 6.78
N TYR A 85 -5.11 4.29 7.69
CA TYR A 85 -6.04 5.36 7.36
C TYR A 85 -5.33 6.51 6.65
N VAL A 86 -6.01 7.15 5.70
CA VAL A 86 -5.55 8.37 5.02
C VAL A 86 -6.58 9.46 5.21
N PHE A 87 -6.11 10.66 5.46
CA PHE A 87 -6.97 11.83 5.63
C PHE A 87 -7.45 12.39 4.27
N PRO A 88 -8.67 12.96 4.20
CA PRO A 88 -9.22 13.47 2.94
C PRO A 88 -8.35 14.47 2.20
N GLN A 89 -7.52 15.23 2.92
CA GLN A 89 -6.59 16.20 2.33
C GLN A 89 -5.50 15.57 1.44
N ASP A 90 -5.29 14.25 1.54
CA ASP A 90 -4.28 13.53 0.77
C ASP A 90 -4.90 12.74 -0.41
N TYR A 91 -6.24 12.78 -0.61
CA TYR A 91 -6.93 11.94 -1.61
C TYR A 91 -6.56 12.30 -3.05
N ASP A 92 -6.35 13.56 -3.35
CA ASP A 92 -5.90 14.01 -4.66
C ASP A 92 -4.52 13.43 -5.01
N ASP A 93 -3.59 13.39 -4.07
CA ASP A 93 -2.29 12.75 -4.23
C ASP A 93 -2.44 11.25 -4.48
N LEU A 94 -3.27 10.55 -3.71
CA LEU A 94 -3.50 9.11 -3.92
C LEU A 94 -3.97 8.82 -5.34
N ILE A 95 -4.97 9.57 -5.79
CA ILE A 95 -5.58 9.39 -7.11
C ILE A 95 -4.58 9.77 -8.21
N ASN A 96 -3.89 10.91 -8.07
CA ASN A 96 -2.95 11.41 -9.08
C ASN A 96 -1.73 10.51 -9.26
N TYR A 97 -1.24 9.90 -8.19
CA TYR A 97 -0.09 8.99 -8.18
C TYR A 97 -0.46 7.52 -8.28
N GLU A 98 -1.73 7.19 -8.50
CA GLU A 98 -2.24 5.81 -8.57
C GLU A 98 -1.81 4.94 -7.38
N ILE A 99 -2.00 5.47 -6.18
CA ILE A 99 -1.68 4.80 -4.92
C ILE A 99 -2.96 4.15 -4.38
N MET A 100 -2.89 2.86 -4.08
CA MET A 100 -4.00 2.12 -3.50
C MET A 100 -4.16 2.46 -2.00
N HIS A 101 -5.41 2.55 -1.57
CA HIS A 101 -5.77 2.87 -0.19
C HIS A 101 -6.55 1.73 0.48
N ALA A 102 -6.24 1.43 1.74
CA ALA A 102 -7.03 0.51 2.56
C ALA A 102 -8.32 1.20 3.01
N VAL A 103 -9.46 0.64 2.63
CA VAL A 103 -10.79 1.13 2.99
C VAL A 103 -11.51 0.10 3.85
N PHE A 104 -12.17 0.56 4.91
CA PHE A 104 -12.89 -0.28 5.87
C PHE A 104 -14.19 0.36 6.37
N GLU A 105 -14.73 1.34 5.64
CA GLU A 105 -16.00 2.00 5.93
C GLU A 105 -16.51 2.75 4.69
N TYR A 106 -17.83 2.79 4.54
CA TYR A 106 -18.48 3.35 3.37
C TYR A 106 -18.20 4.85 3.18
N HIS A 107 -18.22 5.64 4.24
CA HIS A 107 -18.08 7.09 4.10
C HIS A 107 -16.67 7.50 3.62
N THR A 108 -15.63 6.77 4.00
CA THR A 108 -14.27 6.94 3.46
C THR A 108 -14.23 6.64 1.97
N ALA A 109 -14.83 5.50 1.55
CA ALA A 109 -14.94 5.15 0.13
C ALA A 109 -15.73 6.19 -0.66
N LYS A 110 -16.84 6.70 -0.11
CA LYS A 110 -17.67 7.73 -0.73
C LYS A 110 -16.90 9.03 -0.94
N ALA A 111 -16.20 9.51 0.09
CA ALA A 111 -15.41 10.73 -0.01
C ALA A 111 -14.28 10.60 -1.04
N LEU A 112 -13.62 9.44 -1.11
CA LEU A 112 -12.60 9.15 -2.12
C LEU A 112 -13.20 9.06 -3.53
N SER A 113 -14.39 8.47 -3.67
CA SER A 113 -15.16 8.44 -4.93
C SER A 113 -15.49 9.86 -5.42
N ASP A 114 -15.99 10.72 -4.54
CA ASP A 114 -16.32 12.10 -4.88
C ASP A 114 -15.10 12.88 -5.38
N GLU A 115 -13.94 12.68 -4.75
CA GLU A 115 -12.70 13.29 -5.21
C GLU A 115 -12.23 12.71 -6.55
N ALA A 116 -12.34 11.40 -6.74
CA ALA A 116 -12.02 10.75 -8.02
C ALA A 116 -12.89 11.27 -9.17
N VAL A 117 -14.19 11.45 -8.92
CA VAL A 117 -15.12 12.05 -9.90
C VAL A 117 -14.71 13.48 -10.26
N LYS A 118 -14.38 14.33 -9.28
CA LYS A 118 -13.92 15.71 -9.52
C LYS A 118 -12.65 15.75 -10.39
N LEU A 119 -11.73 14.83 -10.15
CA LEU A 119 -10.47 14.73 -10.90
C LEU A 119 -10.63 14.03 -12.26
N GLY A 120 -11.79 13.44 -12.57
CA GLY A 120 -12.01 12.66 -13.78
C GLY A 120 -11.12 11.41 -13.84
N LYS A 121 -10.77 10.81 -12.69
CA LYS A 121 -9.89 9.67 -12.53
C LYS A 121 -10.56 8.57 -11.73
N THR A 122 -9.87 7.45 -11.54
CA THR A 122 -10.33 6.32 -10.72
C THR A 122 -9.45 6.17 -9.49
N ALA A 123 -10.08 6.05 -8.33
CA ALA A 123 -9.40 5.72 -7.09
C ALA A 123 -9.32 4.19 -6.91
N LYS A 124 -8.12 3.71 -6.64
CA LYS A 124 -7.84 2.28 -6.44
C LYS A 124 -7.83 1.96 -4.95
N ILE A 125 -8.62 0.98 -4.52
CA ILE A 125 -8.75 0.64 -3.11
C ILE A 125 -8.56 -0.86 -2.85
N HIS A 126 -8.21 -1.19 -1.63
CA HIS A 126 -8.32 -2.53 -1.06
C HIS A 126 -9.27 -2.50 0.13
N ILE A 127 -10.23 -3.42 0.17
CA ILE A 127 -11.07 -3.61 1.36
C ILE A 127 -10.22 -4.23 2.47
N LYS A 128 -10.24 -3.63 3.65
CA LYS A 128 -9.54 -4.17 4.81
C LYS A 128 -10.51 -4.82 5.78
N LEU A 129 -10.26 -6.09 6.11
CA LEU A 129 -10.98 -6.84 7.13
C LEU A 129 -10.18 -6.89 8.44
N ASP A 130 -10.88 -6.90 9.56
CA ASP A 130 -10.32 -7.24 10.86
C ASP A 130 -10.77 -8.65 11.24
N THR A 131 -9.86 -9.59 11.15
CA THR A 131 -10.09 -11.00 11.46
C THR A 131 -9.52 -11.40 12.82
N GLY A 132 -9.33 -10.41 13.72
CA GLY A 132 -8.90 -10.66 15.10
C GLY A 132 -7.75 -9.77 15.60
N MET A 133 -7.18 -8.90 14.74
CA MET A 133 -6.14 -7.95 15.19
C MET A 133 -6.71 -6.87 16.12
N GLY A 134 -8.00 -6.52 15.96
CA GLY A 134 -8.69 -5.55 16.83
C GLY A 134 -8.20 -4.12 16.70
N ARG A 135 -7.84 -3.68 15.49
CA ARG A 135 -7.30 -2.34 15.26
C ARG A 135 -8.11 -1.52 14.25
N ILE A 136 -8.06 -1.89 12.99
CA ILE A 136 -8.82 -1.30 11.89
C ILE A 136 -9.22 -2.39 10.89
N GLY A 137 -10.40 -2.26 10.32
CA GLY A 137 -10.94 -3.19 9.33
C GLY A 137 -12.43 -3.47 9.60
N MET A 138 -13.14 -3.87 8.56
CA MET A 138 -14.51 -4.36 8.68
C MET A 138 -14.51 -5.71 9.37
N GLN A 139 -15.49 -5.96 10.23
CA GLN A 139 -15.70 -7.29 10.78
C GLN A 139 -16.22 -8.23 9.68
N PRO A 140 -15.86 -9.52 9.67
CA PRO A 140 -16.33 -10.46 8.64
C PRO A 140 -17.78 -10.91 8.93
N THR A 141 -18.74 -10.00 8.68
CA THR A 141 -20.19 -10.20 8.91
C THR A 141 -20.98 -9.93 7.64
N ASP A 142 -22.25 -10.33 7.63
CA ASP A 142 -23.15 -10.10 6.51
C ASP A 142 -23.39 -8.60 6.28
N GLU A 143 -23.44 -7.81 7.34
CA GLU A 143 -23.55 -6.35 7.24
C GLU A 143 -22.37 -5.72 6.51
N SER A 144 -21.17 -6.23 6.75
CA SER A 144 -19.96 -5.78 6.04
C SER A 144 -20.00 -6.18 4.56
N ILE A 145 -20.58 -7.31 4.22
CA ILE A 145 -20.79 -7.71 2.82
C ILE A 145 -21.71 -6.69 2.12
N GLU A 146 -22.82 -6.31 2.75
CA GLU A 146 -23.73 -5.30 2.19
C GLU A 146 -23.08 -3.93 2.06
N GLU A 147 -22.22 -3.55 3.01
CA GLU A 147 -21.45 -2.31 2.92
C GLU A 147 -20.42 -2.35 1.77
N ILE A 148 -19.72 -3.47 1.58
CA ILE A 148 -18.80 -3.68 0.45
C ILE A 148 -19.54 -3.58 -0.89
N LYS A 149 -20.75 -4.12 -1.00
CA LYS A 149 -21.59 -4.00 -2.22
C LYS A 149 -21.92 -2.53 -2.51
N LYS A 150 -22.23 -1.73 -1.48
CA LYS A 150 -22.44 -0.29 -1.63
C LYS A 150 -21.18 0.42 -2.10
N ILE A 151 -20.02 0.07 -1.54
CA ILE A 151 -18.72 0.61 -1.96
C ILE A 151 -18.44 0.25 -3.43
N TYR A 152 -18.69 -0.99 -3.83
CA TYR A 152 -18.51 -1.45 -5.20
C TYR A 152 -19.37 -0.68 -6.22
N SER A 153 -20.54 -0.18 -5.81
CA SER A 153 -21.44 0.60 -6.66
C SER A 153 -21.06 2.08 -6.80
N LEU A 154 -20.05 2.57 -6.05
CA LEU A 154 -19.61 3.96 -6.13
C LEU A 154 -18.93 4.26 -7.47
N PRO A 155 -19.20 5.44 -8.07
CA PRO A 155 -18.51 5.84 -9.30
C PRO A 155 -17.03 6.07 -9.06
N ASN A 156 -16.22 5.78 -10.07
CA ASN A 156 -14.78 6.03 -10.06
C ASN A 156 -14.02 5.35 -8.91
N ILE A 157 -14.53 4.23 -8.40
CA ILE A 157 -13.86 3.35 -7.44
C ILE A 157 -13.51 2.03 -8.12
N GLU A 158 -12.29 1.57 -7.95
CA GLU A 158 -11.81 0.25 -8.36
C GLU A 158 -11.33 -0.53 -7.14
N ILE A 159 -12.02 -1.62 -6.80
CA ILE A 159 -11.60 -2.53 -5.72
C ILE A 159 -10.57 -3.51 -6.29
N ASN A 160 -9.28 -3.27 -6.01
CA ASN A 160 -8.18 -4.11 -6.49
C ASN A 160 -7.92 -5.33 -5.62
N GLY A 161 -8.48 -5.39 -4.44
CA GLY A 161 -8.30 -6.53 -3.56
C GLY A 161 -8.96 -6.38 -2.19
N ILE A 162 -8.80 -7.43 -1.40
CA ILE A 162 -9.24 -7.52 -0.02
C ILE A 162 -8.08 -8.10 0.81
N PHE A 163 -7.89 -7.63 2.02
CA PHE A 163 -6.81 -8.14 2.88
C PHE A 163 -7.14 -8.04 4.35
N THR A 164 -6.43 -8.83 5.14
CA THR A 164 -6.40 -8.77 6.60
C THR A 164 -4.97 -8.61 7.10
N HIS A 165 -4.80 -8.40 8.40
CA HIS A 165 -3.47 -8.26 8.98
C HIS A 165 -2.84 -9.60 9.33
#